data_8b61a77ee6b2a6690899ddec369ea1e0
#
_entry.id   8b61a77ee6b2a6690899ddec369ea1e0
#
_cell.length_a   1.000
_cell.length_b   1.000
_cell.length_c   1.000
_cell.angle_alpha   90.00
_cell.angle_beta   90.00
_cell.angle_gamma   90.00
#
_symmetry.space_group_name_H-M   'P 1'
#
loop_
_entity.id
_entity.type
_entity.pdbx_description
1 polymer ?
#
loop_
_entity_poly.entity_id
_entity_poly.type
_entity_poly.pdbx_seq_one_letter_code
_entity_poly.pdbx_strand_id
1 'polypeptide(L)'
;MFSLFFLVICTTIFHLKQIIMSSWFKRKDKGIQTATEDKKDVPKGLWYKTPSGKVVDTDELKENFYVSPEDGYHVRIGSAEYFEILFDDNKFIEFDKDMVSKDPLNFTDTKKYTDRLKQAYEKTKLKDAVRTAVGKSFGKDLVIAAMDFAFIGGSMGSVVGEKISRAIDYSIKNKVPFLIISKSGGARMMEASLSLMQLVKTSAKLAQLSDAGIPYISLCTDPTTGGTTASYAMLGDVNFAEPNALVAFAGPRVVKDTTGKDLPPGFQKSEFVLEHGFLDRIIERKNLKKQLNLYIDLIQNLPIRK
;
A
#
# COMPACT_ATOMS: atom_id res chain seq x y z
N MET A 1 14.23 40.20 -59.29
CA MET A 1 15.44 39.33 -59.31
C MET A 1 16.16 39.24 -57.95
N PHE A 2 15.82 40.06 -56.95
CA PHE A 2 16.45 40.06 -55.61
C PHE A 2 15.77 39.09 -54.62
N SER A 3 14.53 38.67 -54.85
CA SER A 3 13.77 37.84 -53.93
C SER A 3 14.15 36.32 -53.97
N LEU A 4 14.60 35.83 -55.14
CA LEU A 4 14.95 34.39 -55.27
C LEU A 4 16.33 34.05 -54.65
N PHE A 5 17.24 35.03 -54.61
CA PHE A 5 18.59 34.84 -54.06
C PHE A 5 18.58 34.76 -52.52
N PHE A 6 17.66 35.47 -51.88
CA PHE A 6 17.51 35.43 -50.40
C PHE A 6 16.88 34.11 -49.93
N LEU A 7 15.99 33.53 -50.72
CA LEU A 7 15.36 32.25 -50.36
C LEU A 7 16.35 31.07 -50.45
N VAL A 8 17.23 31.08 -51.44
CA VAL A 8 18.23 30.01 -51.62
C VAL A 8 19.31 30.07 -50.54
N ILE A 9 19.75 31.28 -50.13
CA ILE A 9 20.71 31.40 -49.04
C ILE A 9 20.12 31.00 -47.70
N CYS A 10 18.86 31.33 -47.41
CA CYS A 10 18.18 30.93 -46.17
C CYS A 10 17.99 29.42 -46.02
N THR A 11 17.60 28.73 -47.12
CA THR A 11 17.45 27.26 -47.10
C THR A 11 18.79 26.56 -46.99
N THR A 12 19.84 27.04 -47.61
CA THR A 12 21.19 26.45 -47.52
C THR A 12 21.79 26.62 -46.12
N ILE A 13 21.60 27.76 -45.47
CA ILE A 13 22.05 28.01 -44.07
C ILE A 13 21.22 27.15 -43.09
N PHE A 14 19.94 26.93 -43.34
CA PHE A 14 19.10 26.08 -42.49
C PHE A 14 19.50 24.59 -42.57
N HIS A 15 19.84 24.10 -43.77
CA HIS A 15 20.33 22.73 -43.96
C HIS A 15 21.74 22.53 -43.37
N LEU A 16 22.64 23.50 -43.50
CA LEU A 16 23.96 23.44 -42.84
C LEU A 16 23.86 23.44 -41.29
N LYS A 17 22.94 24.22 -40.71
CA LYS A 17 22.70 24.20 -39.26
C LYS A 17 22.13 22.85 -38.78
N GLN A 18 21.27 22.19 -39.55
CA GLN A 18 20.74 20.86 -39.17
C GLN A 18 21.81 19.77 -39.22
N ILE A 19 22.74 19.83 -40.16
CA ILE A 19 23.84 18.84 -40.28
C ILE A 19 24.88 19.05 -39.16
N ILE A 20 25.13 20.26 -38.72
CA ILE A 20 26.12 20.55 -37.66
C ILE A 20 25.53 20.20 -36.26
N MET A 21 24.22 20.38 -36.03
CA MET A 21 23.59 20.05 -34.74
C MET A 21 23.37 18.55 -34.52
N SER A 22 23.30 17.73 -35.60
CA SER A 22 23.11 16.29 -35.45
C SER A 22 24.38 15.49 -35.08
N SER A 23 25.57 16.11 -35.23
CA SER A 23 26.84 15.44 -34.91
C SER A 23 27.39 15.71 -33.51
N TRP A 24 26.92 16.79 -32.83
CA TRP A 24 27.37 17.12 -31.47
C TRP A 24 26.82 16.21 -30.39
N PHE A 25 25.66 15.57 -30.58
CA PHE A 25 25.04 14.69 -29.60
C PHE A 25 25.28 13.19 -29.82
N LYS A 26 26.13 12.79 -30.76
CA LYS A 26 26.61 11.41 -30.80
C LYS A 26 27.70 11.24 -29.75
N ARG A 27 27.32 10.84 -28.53
CA ARG A 27 28.25 10.20 -27.59
C ARG A 27 28.91 9.06 -28.33
N LYS A 28 30.22 9.13 -28.49
CA LYS A 28 31.02 7.95 -28.87
C LYS A 28 30.89 6.96 -27.70
N ASP A 29 30.11 5.92 -27.90
CA ASP A 29 30.08 4.76 -27.02
C ASP A 29 31.45 4.12 -26.98
N LYS A 30 32.34 4.64 -26.14
CA LYS A 30 33.41 3.85 -25.55
C LYS A 30 32.89 3.30 -24.23
N GLY A 31 31.83 2.50 -24.29
CA GLY A 31 31.50 1.58 -23.23
C GLY A 31 32.61 0.53 -23.17
N ILE A 32 33.11 0.27 -21.98
CA ILE A 32 33.96 -0.88 -21.71
C ILE A 32 33.20 -2.09 -22.20
N GLN A 33 33.63 -2.68 -23.32
CA GLN A 33 33.06 -3.96 -23.79
C GLN A 33 33.57 -5.05 -22.85
N THR A 34 32.81 -5.31 -21.80
CA THR A 34 33.01 -6.52 -21.01
C THR A 34 32.41 -7.67 -21.83
N ALA A 35 33.19 -8.68 -22.08
CA ALA A 35 32.75 -9.88 -22.79
C ALA A 35 31.46 -10.42 -22.12
N THR A 36 30.44 -10.67 -22.92
CA THR A 36 29.08 -11.07 -22.45
C THR A 36 29.09 -12.47 -21.79
N GLU A 37 30.18 -13.21 -21.92
CA GLU A 37 30.36 -14.57 -21.41
C GLU A 37 30.57 -14.67 -19.89
N ASP A 38 30.95 -13.55 -19.21
CA ASP A 38 31.18 -13.52 -17.76
C ASP A 38 30.04 -12.91 -16.94
N LYS A 39 28.91 -12.57 -17.54
CA LYS A 39 27.75 -12.19 -16.78
C LYS A 39 27.10 -13.44 -16.17
N LYS A 40 27.56 -13.82 -14.98
CA LYS A 40 26.77 -14.72 -14.13
C LYS A 40 25.39 -14.12 -14.01
N ASP A 41 24.37 -14.86 -14.47
CA ASP A 41 22.95 -14.53 -14.24
C ASP A 41 22.76 -14.49 -12.71
N VAL A 42 22.77 -13.30 -12.15
CA VAL A 42 22.44 -13.11 -10.73
C VAL A 42 20.93 -13.41 -10.61
N PRO A 43 20.54 -14.41 -9.84
CA PRO A 43 19.14 -14.75 -9.68
C PRO A 43 18.38 -13.48 -9.28
N LYS A 44 17.29 -13.18 -10.01
CA LYS A 44 16.45 -12.04 -9.70
C LYS A 44 15.84 -12.22 -8.32
N GLY A 45 16.05 -11.26 -7.42
CA GLY A 45 15.41 -11.26 -6.10
C GLY A 45 16.35 -11.50 -4.92
N LEU A 46 17.67 -11.69 -5.13
CA LEU A 46 18.64 -11.85 -4.03
C LEU A 46 18.90 -10.53 -3.26
N TRP A 47 18.72 -9.39 -3.90
CA TRP A 47 19.07 -8.09 -3.34
C TRP A 47 17.90 -7.10 -3.45
N TYR A 48 17.66 -6.37 -2.39
CA TYR A 48 16.72 -5.26 -2.32
C TYR A 48 17.49 -3.94 -2.17
N LYS A 49 17.14 -2.93 -3.00
CA LYS A 49 17.71 -1.60 -2.90
C LYS A 49 16.70 -0.67 -2.26
N THR A 50 17.04 -0.07 -1.11
CA THR A 50 16.20 0.90 -0.41
C THR A 50 16.14 2.23 -1.16
N PRO A 51 15.17 3.10 -0.86
CA PRO A 51 15.10 4.45 -1.43
C PRO A 51 16.34 5.32 -1.12
N SER A 52 17.02 5.07 -0.01
CA SER A 52 18.27 5.73 0.35
C SER A 52 19.49 5.24 -0.46
N GLY A 53 19.29 4.19 -1.29
CA GLY A 53 20.33 3.61 -2.14
C GLY A 53 21.11 2.46 -1.50
N LYS A 54 20.80 2.07 -0.27
CA LYS A 54 21.40 0.91 0.41
C LYS A 54 20.93 -0.40 -0.24
N VAL A 55 21.80 -1.40 -0.27
CA VAL A 55 21.52 -2.72 -0.85
C VAL A 55 21.59 -3.75 0.26
N VAL A 56 20.49 -4.48 0.45
CA VAL A 56 20.34 -5.48 1.52
C VAL A 56 20.01 -6.82 0.88
N ASP A 57 20.52 -7.90 1.46
CA ASP A 57 20.16 -9.25 1.07
C ASP A 57 18.68 -9.54 1.38
N THR A 58 17.99 -10.26 0.51
CA THR A 58 16.55 -10.51 0.67
C THR A 58 16.25 -11.45 1.84
N ASP A 59 17.14 -12.42 2.10
CA ASP A 59 16.94 -13.35 3.22
C ASP A 59 17.21 -12.64 4.55
N GLU A 60 18.27 -11.82 4.64
CA GLU A 60 18.53 -10.96 5.80
C GLU A 60 17.37 -10.00 6.06
N LEU A 61 16.81 -9.41 5.00
CA LEU A 61 15.64 -8.53 5.10
C LEU A 61 14.43 -9.26 5.67
N LYS A 62 14.19 -10.51 5.24
CA LYS A 62 13.11 -11.34 5.74
C LYS A 62 13.30 -11.72 7.22
N GLU A 63 14.50 -12.14 7.60
CA GLU A 63 14.84 -12.43 9.01
C GLU A 63 14.65 -11.21 9.92
N ASN A 64 14.91 -10.01 9.40
CA ASN A 64 14.69 -8.73 10.11
C ASN A 64 13.29 -8.16 9.88
N PHE A 65 12.26 -8.99 9.70
CA PHE A 65 10.87 -8.58 9.54
C PHE A 65 10.65 -7.60 8.37
N TYR A 66 11.41 -7.72 7.29
CA TYR A 66 11.37 -6.82 6.13
C TYR A 66 11.68 -5.35 6.48
N VAL A 67 12.50 -5.13 7.48
CA VAL A 67 13.07 -3.84 7.86
C VAL A 67 14.56 -3.86 7.52
N SER A 68 15.02 -2.91 6.73
CA SER A 68 16.42 -2.81 6.35
C SER A 68 17.31 -2.57 7.59
N PRO A 69 18.29 -3.42 7.86
CA PRO A 69 19.21 -3.23 8.99
C PRO A 69 20.13 -2.01 8.80
N GLU A 70 20.36 -1.60 7.54
CA GLU A 70 21.28 -0.52 7.18
C GLU A 70 20.73 0.88 7.45
N ASP A 71 19.42 1.10 7.25
CA ASP A 71 18.80 2.42 7.32
C ASP A 71 17.44 2.42 8.03
N GLY A 72 17.00 1.28 8.57
CA GLY A 72 15.71 1.15 9.25
C GLY A 72 14.50 1.28 8.32
N TYR A 73 14.69 1.23 7.01
CA TYR A 73 13.61 1.37 6.05
C TYR A 73 12.66 0.18 6.10
N HIS A 74 11.37 0.44 6.34
CA HIS A 74 10.30 -0.55 6.30
C HIS A 74 9.90 -0.84 4.85
N VAL A 75 10.30 -1.98 4.33
CA VAL A 75 9.93 -2.41 2.97
C VAL A 75 8.43 -2.65 2.90
N ARG A 76 7.80 -2.25 1.78
CA ARG A 76 6.38 -2.53 1.54
C ARG A 76 6.17 -4.01 1.36
N ILE A 77 5.49 -4.63 2.31
CA ILE A 77 5.08 -6.05 2.29
C ILE A 77 3.57 -6.18 2.09
N GLY A 78 3.09 -7.38 1.82
CA GLY A 78 1.67 -7.67 1.63
C GLY A 78 1.04 -8.44 2.79
N SER A 79 -0.17 -8.93 2.57
CA SER A 79 -0.92 -9.70 3.56
C SER A 79 -0.24 -11.00 3.97
N ALA A 80 0.48 -11.66 3.05
CA ALA A 80 1.16 -12.92 3.32
C ALA A 80 2.24 -12.76 4.40
N GLU A 81 3.09 -11.75 4.25
CA GLU A 81 4.17 -11.45 5.20
C GLU A 81 3.61 -10.97 6.55
N TYR A 82 2.54 -10.18 6.57
CA TYR A 82 1.89 -9.80 7.84
C TYR A 82 1.28 -10.99 8.56
N PHE A 83 0.70 -11.96 7.85
CA PHE A 83 0.20 -13.19 8.46
C PHE A 83 1.33 -14.04 9.02
N GLU A 84 2.47 -14.15 8.30
CA GLU A 84 3.68 -14.84 8.77
C GLU A 84 4.23 -14.22 10.07
N ILE A 85 4.24 -12.87 10.17
CA ILE A 85 4.73 -12.14 11.34
C ILE A 85 3.79 -12.30 12.54
N LEU A 86 2.49 -12.25 12.31
CA LEU A 86 1.51 -12.08 13.38
C LEU A 86 0.91 -13.40 13.86
N PHE A 87 0.66 -14.35 12.98
CA PHE A 87 0.11 -15.64 13.39
C PHE A 87 1.18 -16.60 13.90
N ASP A 88 0.84 -17.37 14.91
CA ASP A 88 1.72 -18.39 15.47
C ASP A 88 1.90 -19.53 14.46
N ASP A 89 3.16 -19.91 14.21
CA ASP A 89 3.54 -20.94 13.23
C ASP A 89 2.96 -20.71 11.81
N ASN A 90 2.58 -19.46 11.49
CA ASN A 90 1.88 -19.10 10.25
C ASN A 90 0.60 -19.93 10.01
N LYS A 91 -0.10 -20.30 11.10
CA LYS A 91 -1.33 -21.11 11.04
C LYS A 91 -2.56 -20.23 11.16
N PHE A 92 -3.39 -20.21 10.12
CA PHE A 92 -4.62 -19.42 10.07
C PHE A 92 -5.66 -20.03 9.15
N ILE A 93 -6.90 -19.60 9.31
CA ILE A 93 -8.02 -19.91 8.42
C ILE A 93 -8.39 -18.64 7.67
N GLU A 94 -8.22 -18.65 6.35
CA GLU A 94 -8.58 -17.52 5.49
C GLU A 94 -10.07 -17.54 5.15
N PHE A 95 -10.72 -16.37 5.27
CA PHE A 95 -12.13 -16.18 4.93
C PHE A 95 -12.29 -15.75 3.47
N ASP A 96 -13.38 -16.19 2.84
CA ASP A 96 -13.83 -15.68 1.53
C ASP A 96 -12.72 -15.60 0.48
N LYS A 97 -11.78 -16.56 0.50
CA LYS A 97 -10.56 -16.54 -0.35
C LYS A 97 -10.85 -16.47 -1.84
N ASP A 98 -12.02 -16.97 -2.28
CA ASP A 98 -12.42 -17.02 -3.69
C ASP A 98 -13.32 -15.87 -4.13
N MET A 99 -13.61 -14.92 -3.21
CA MET A 99 -14.43 -13.75 -3.54
C MET A 99 -13.67 -12.80 -4.46
N VAL A 100 -14.29 -12.47 -5.61
CA VAL A 100 -13.70 -11.62 -6.66
C VAL A 100 -14.61 -10.47 -7.01
N SER A 101 -14.00 -9.33 -7.34
CA SER A 101 -14.73 -8.17 -7.89
C SER A 101 -15.33 -8.51 -9.24
N LYS A 102 -16.55 -8.01 -9.46
CA LYS A 102 -17.24 -8.00 -10.74
C LYS A 102 -17.33 -6.56 -11.25
N ASP A 103 -17.58 -6.42 -12.55
CA ASP A 103 -17.76 -5.11 -13.18
C ASP A 103 -19.23 -4.87 -13.51
N PRO A 104 -20.09 -4.50 -12.53
CA PRO A 104 -21.51 -4.26 -12.78
C PRO A 104 -21.77 -2.97 -13.58
N LEU A 105 -20.77 -2.09 -13.67
CA LEU A 105 -20.88 -0.79 -14.35
C LEU A 105 -20.36 -0.82 -15.79
N ASN A 106 -19.75 -1.92 -16.21
CA ASN A 106 -19.06 -2.04 -17.50
C ASN A 106 -18.05 -0.89 -17.72
N PHE A 107 -17.28 -0.58 -16.64
CA PHE A 107 -16.39 0.58 -16.62
C PHE A 107 -15.25 0.44 -17.60
N THR A 108 -15.05 1.49 -18.39
CA THR A 108 -13.94 1.61 -19.33
C THR A 108 -13.42 3.04 -19.32
N ASP A 109 -12.12 3.19 -19.06
CA ASP A 109 -11.36 4.42 -19.32
C ASP A 109 -10.35 4.15 -20.47
N THR A 110 -9.06 4.16 -20.18
CA THR A 110 -8.01 3.71 -21.12
C THR A 110 -7.99 2.19 -21.31
N LYS A 111 -8.58 1.42 -20.36
CA LYS A 111 -8.72 -0.05 -20.38
C LYS A 111 -10.01 -0.45 -19.69
N LYS A 112 -10.59 -1.60 -20.08
CA LYS A 112 -11.73 -2.18 -19.37
C LYS A 112 -11.34 -2.57 -17.93
N TYR A 113 -12.24 -2.40 -16.99
CA TYR A 113 -12.00 -2.78 -15.59
C TYR A 113 -11.75 -4.30 -15.46
N THR A 114 -12.49 -5.12 -16.21
CA THR A 114 -12.27 -6.57 -16.28
C THR A 114 -10.84 -6.95 -16.67
N ASP A 115 -10.23 -6.22 -17.62
CA ASP A 115 -8.85 -6.46 -18.04
C ASP A 115 -7.85 -6.06 -16.95
N ARG A 116 -8.15 -4.98 -16.20
CA ARG A 116 -7.33 -4.58 -15.02
C ARG A 116 -7.37 -5.63 -13.93
N LEU A 117 -8.57 -6.18 -13.63
CA LEU A 117 -8.73 -7.25 -12.65
C LEU A 117 -7.93 -8.50 -13.06
N LYS A 118 -8.02 -8.90 -14.33
CA LYS A 118 -7.26 -10.03 -14.86
C LYS A 118 -5.76 -9.82 -14.76
N GLN A 119 -5.26 -8.66 -15.17
CA GLN A 119 -3.84 -8.30 -15.07
C GLN A 119 -3.35 -8.28 -13.62
N ALA A 120 -4.14 -7.72 -12.69
CA ALA A 120 -3.81 -7.69 -11.27
C ALA A 120 -3.71 -9.11 -10.70
N TYR A 121 -4.68 -9.98 -11.03
CA TYR A 121 -4.65 -11.39 -10.62
C TYR A 121 -3.44 -12.15 -11.19
N GLU A 122 -3.15 -11.99 -12.48
CA GLU A 122 -2.01 -12.66 -13.13
C GLU A 122 -0.69 -12.27 -12.49
N LYS A 123 -0.55 -10.99 -12.11
CA LYS A 123 0.65 -10.45 -11.49
C LYS A 123 0.81 -10.85 -10.02
N THR A 124 -0.27 -10.83 -9.25
CA THR A 124 -0.22 -10.95 -7.78
C THR A 124 -0.71 -12.28 -7.26
N LYS A 125 -1.49 -13.02 -8.04
CA LYS A 125 -2.26 -14.20 -7.66
C LYS A 125 -3.33 -13.93 -6.58
N LEU A 126 -3.53 -12.67 -6.21
CA LEU A 126 -4.56 -12.24 -5.27
C LEU A 126 -5.91 -12.11 -5.97
N LYS A 127 -6.98 -12.40 -5.26
CA LYS A 127 -8.36 -12.27 -5.78
C LYS A 127 -8.90 -10.85 -5.64
N ASP A 128 -8.47 -10.11 -4.63
CA ASP A 128 -8.75 -8.69 -4.42
C ASP A 128 -7.69 -8.05 -3.51
N ALA A 129 -7.84 -6.76 -3.19
CA ALA A 129 -6.86 -5.95 -2.46
C ALA A 129 -6.84 -6.19 -0.94
N VAL A 130 -7.60 -7.14 -0.42
CA VAL A 130 -7.59 -7.50 1.01
C VAL A 130 -7.71 -9.01 1.19
N ARG A 131 -6.97 -9.53 2.15
CA ARG A 131 -7.15 -10.89 2.68
C ARG A 131 -7.60 -10.80 4.14
N THR A 132 -8.51 -11.68 4.52
CA THR A 132 -9.05 -11.75 5.89
C THR A 132 -8.87 -13.15 6.44
N ALA A 133 -8.38 -13.26 7.67
CA ALA A 133 -8.08 -14.54 8.29
C ALA A 133 -8.27 -14.50 9.81
N VAL A 134 -8.45 -15.67 10.42
CA VAL A 134 -8.36 -15.88 11.87
C VAL A 134 -7.25 -16.88 12.17
N GLY A 135 -6.49 -16.59 13.19
CA GLY A 135 -5.43 -17.47 13.71
C GLY A 135 -5.04 -17.07 15.11
N LYS A 136 -4.04 -17.75 15.67
CA LYS A 136 -3.53 -17.43 17.00
C LYS A 136 -2.35 -16.47 16.92
N SER A 137 -2.30 -15.51 17.84
CA SER A 137 -1.17 -14.62 18.08
C SER A 137 -0.83 -14.67 19.57
N PHE A 138 0.35 -15.17 19.90
CA PHE A 138 0.71 -15.54 21.28
C PHE A 138 -0.37 -16.40 21.98
N GLY A 139 -0.87 -17.44 21.27
CA GLY A 139 -1.87 -18.36 21.75
C GLY A 139 -3.31 -17.85 21.80
N LYS A 140 -3.57 -16.57 21.54
CA LYS A 140 -4.89 -15.92 21.54
C LYS A 140 -5.45 -15.79 20.14
N ASP A 141 -6.75 -15.98 20.00
CA ASP A 141 -7.40 -15.80 18.70
C ASP A 141 -7.40 -14.34 18.30
N LEU A 142 -7.08 -14.07 17.04
CA LEU A 142 -7.04 -12.73 16.43
C LEU A 142 -7.58 -12.81 15.00
N VAL A 143 -8.51 -11.93 14.66
CA VAL A 143 -8.97 -11.74 13.29
C VAL A 143 -8.18 -10.61 12.65
N ILE A 144 -7.62 -10.87 11.48
CA ILE A 144 -6.82 -9.89 10.74
C ILE A 144 -7.43 -9.66 9.36
N ALA A 145 -7.60 -8.39 8.98
CA ALA A 145 -7.81 -7.96 7.61
C ALA A 145 -6.56 -7.21 7.14
N ALA A 146 -5.81 -7.77 6.21
CA ALA A 146 -4.57 -7.17 5.71
C ALA A 146 -4.71 -6.80 4.23
N MET A 147 -4.38 -5.56 3.89
CA MET A 147 -4.49 -5.04 2.54
C MET A 147 -3.21 -5.23 1.73
N ASP A 148 -3.38 -5.45 0.42
CA ASP A 148 -2.32 -5.66 -0.55
C ASP A 148 -2.29 -4.53 -1.58
N PHE A 149 -1.31 -3.65 -1.45
CA PHE A 149 -1.13 -2.52 -2.39
C PHE A 149 -0.80 -2.97 -3.82
N ALA A 150 -0.24 -4.17 -3.96
CA ALA A 150 0.09 -4.75 -5.26
C ALA A 150 -1.15 -5.00 -6.14
N PHE A 151 -2.33 -5.22 -5.52
CA PHE A 151 -3.59 -5.38 -6.24
C PHE A 151 -4.27 -4.02 -6.42
N ILE A 152 -4.18 -3.45 -7.61
CA ILE A 152 -4.78 -2.17 -8.03
C ILE A 152 -4.57 -1.05 -6.98
N GLY A 153 -3.32 -0.89 -6.50
CA GLY A 153 -2.97 0.14 -5.51
C GLY A 153 -3.63 -0.03 -4.14
N GLY A 154 -4.02 -1.25 -3.76
CA GLY A 154 -4.73 -1.48 -2.50
C GLY A 154 -6.11 -0.82 -2.46
N SER A 155 -6.70 -0.49 -3.62
CA SER A 155 -7.94 0.30 -3.66
C SER A 155 -9.13 -0.45 -3.11
N MET A 156 -9.93 0.25 -2.30
CA MET A 156 -11.14 -0.27 -1.68
C MET A 156 -12.27 -0.35 -2.70
N GLY A 157 -12.62 -1.56 -3.14
CA GLY A 157 -13.81 -1.88 -3.91
C GLY A 157 -14.85 -2.62 -3.08
N SER A 158 -15.93 -3.04 -3.74
CA SER A 158 -17.06 -3.76 -3.14
C SER A 158 -16.63 -5.03 -2.39
N VAL A 159 -15.70 -5.81 -2.95
CA VAL A 159 -15.16 -7.02 -2.34
C VAL A 159 -14.34 -6.70 -1.09
N VAL A 160 -13.55 -5.64 -1.11
CA VAL A 160 -12.78 -5.21 0.08
C VAL A 160 -13.72 -4.90 1.25
N GLY A 161 -14.74 -4.07 1.01
CA GLY A 161 -15.72 -3.74 2.05
C GLY A 161 -16.53 -4.94 2.52
N GLU A 162 -16.88 -5.89 1.63
CA GLU A 162 -17.59 -7.12 2.00
C GLU A 162 -16.73 -8.03 2.88
N LYS A 163 -15.47 -8.29 2.49
CA LYS A 163 -14.55 -9.13 3.27
C LYS A 163 -14.29 -8.56 4.66
N ILE A 164 -14.04 -7.24 4.75
CA ILE A 164 -13.88 -6.56 6.04
C ILE A 164 -15.15 -6.72 6.89
N SER A 165 -16.34 -6.50 6.31
CA SER A 165 -17.62 -6.62 7.02
C SER A 165 -17.84 -8.02 7.57
N ARG A 166 -17.56 -9.07 6.79
CA ARG A 166 -17.69 -10.47 7.25
C ARG A 166 -16.67 -10.84 8.30
N ALA A 167 -15.44 -10.32 8.20
CA ALA A 167 -14.43 -10.52 9.24
C ALA A 167 -14.84 -9.88 10.56
N ILE A 168 -15.46 -8.68 10.53
CA ILE A 168 -16.06 -8.02 11.69
C ILE A 168 -17.21 -8.86 12.26
N ASP A 169 -18.12 -9.39 11.43
CA ASP A 169 -19.20 -10.26 11.88
C ASP A 169 -18.67 -11.52 12.58
N TYR A 170 -17.59 -12.10 12.06
CA TYR A 170 -16.90 -13.22 12.72
C TYR A 170 -16.36 -12.82 14.08
N SER A 171 -15.69 -11.64 14.18
CA SER A 171 -15.16 -11.12 15.44
C SER A 171 -16.24 -10.91 16.48
N ILE A 172 -17.38 -10.32 16.11
CA ILE A 172 -18.53 -10.12 17.00
C ILE A 172 -19.07 -11.45 17.49
N LYS A 173 -19.33 -12.37 16.56
CA LYS A 173 -19.93 -13.68 16.87
C LYS A 173 -19.07 -14.51 17.83
N ASN A 174 -17.75 -14.48 17.64
CA ASN A 174 -16.82 -15.31 18.40
C ASN A 174 -16.10 -14.56 19.53
N LYS A 175 -16.39 -13.26 19.71
CA LYS A 175 -15.74 -12.35 20.70
C LYS A 175 -14.22 -12.32 20.57
N VAL A 176 -13.73 -12.23 19.34
CA VAL A 176 -12.31 -12.22 19.00
C VAL A 176 -11.89 -10.81 18.60
N PRO A 177 -10.77 -10.26 19.11
CA PRO A 177 -10.25 -8.96 18.70
C PRO A 177 -10.03 -8.86 17.19
N PHE A 178 -10.20 -7.66 16.65
CA PHE A 178 -10.09 -7.38 15.24
C PHE A 178 -8.94 -6.41 14.94
N LEU A 179 -8.11 -6.76 13.97
CA LEU A 179 -7.01 -5.93 13.46
C LEU A 179 -7.21 -5.65 11.97
N ILE A 180 -7.17 -4.39 11.57
CA ILE A 180 -7.00 -4.01 10.15
C ILE A 180 -5.58 -3.49 9.93
N ILE A 181 -4.91 -4.03 8.92
CA ILE A 181 -3.64 -3.54 8.39
C ILE A 181 -3.94 -2.82 7.08
N SER A 182 -3.96 -1.50 7.14
CA SER A 182 -4.34 -0.64 6.03
C SER A 182 -3.14 -0.35 5.13
N LYS A 183 -3.33 -0.56 3.82
CA LYS A 183 -2.34 -0.22 2.78
C LYS A 183 -3.08 0.10 1.48
N SER A 184 -3.39 1.38 1.25
CA SER A 184 -4.34 1.74 0.20
C SER A 184 -4.12 3.14 -0.37
N GLY A 185 -4.33 3.27 -1.67
CA GLY A 185 -4.47 4.56 -2.36
C GLY A 185 -5.87 5.19 -2.25
N GLY A 186 -6.84 4.52 -1.60
CA GLY A 186 -8.21 5.02 -1.41
C GLY A 186 -9.29 4.21 -2.11
N ALA A 187 -10.41 4.85 -2.45
CA ALA A 187 -11.55 4.21 -3.10
C ALA A 187 -11.23 3.77 -4.55
N ARG A 188 -11.76 2.63 -4.96
CA ARG A 188 -11.58 2.07 -6.32
C ARG A 188 -12.45 2.82 -7.33
N MET A 189 -11.83 3.68 -8.14
CA MET A 189 -12.53 4.55 -9.09
C MET A 189 -13.39 3.78 -10.10
N MET A 190 -12.96 2.60 -10.52
CA MET A 190 -13.67 1.77 -11.48
C MET A 190 -15.01 1.24 -10.95
N GLU A 191 -15.23 1.25 -9.66
CA GLU A 191 -16.49 0.87 -9.03
C GLU A 191 -17.33 2.08 -8.61
N ALA A 192 -16.87 3.30 -8.89
CA ALA A 192 -17.59 4.57 -8.69
C ALA A 192 -18.29 4.65 -7.30
N SER A 193 -19.60 4.90 -7.28
CA SER A 193 -20.38 4.99 -6.03
C SER A 193 -20.38 3.70 -5.20
N LEU A 194 -20.23 2.53 -5.82
CA LEU A 194 -20.17 1.27 -5.08
C LEU A 194 -18.96 1.22 -4.17
N SER A 195 -17.80 1.75 -4.60
CA SER A 195 -16.62 1.84 -3.74
C SER A 195 -16.80 2.87 -2.61
N LEU A 196 -17.46 4.00 -2.88
CA LEU A 196 -17.75 4.99 -1.84
C LEU A 196 -18.69 4.43 -0.77
N MET A 197 -19.68 3.64 -1.16
CA MET A 197 -20.60 3.01 -0.20
C MET A 197 -19.91 1.99 0.72
N GLN A 198 -18.70 1.52 0.39
CA GLN A 198 -17.95 0.67 1.30
C GLN A 198 -17.44 1.43 2.53
N LEU A 199 -17.20 2.76 2.44
CA LEU A 199 -16.86 3.57 3.60
C LEU A 199 -17.98 3.50 4.65
N VAL A 200 -19.22 3.70 4.21
CA VAL A 200 -20.41 3.63 5.08
C VAL A 200 -20.57 2.24 5.67
N LYS A 201 -20.46 1.20 4.81
CA LYS A 201 -20.63 -0.19 5.20
C LYS A 201 -19.62 -0.62 6.27
N THR A 202 -18.34 -0.34 6.07
CA THR A 202 -17.29 -0.71 7.02
C THR A 202 -17.40 0.08 8.31
N SER A 203 -17.70 1.39 8.26
CA SER A 203 -17.90 2.20 9.45
C SER A 203 -19.10 1.74 10.28
N ALA A 204 -20.23 1.40 9.64
CA ALA A 204 -21.40 0.85 10.33
C ALA A 204 -21.09 -0.51 11.00
N LYS A 205 -20.28 -1.36 10.37
CA LYS A 205 -19.85 -2.63 10.97
C LYS A 205 -18.89 -2.43 12.15
N LEU A 206 -18.01 -1.44 12.07
CA LEU A 206 -17.14 -1.08 13.20
C LEU A 206 -17.93 -0.50 14.37
N ALA A 207 -19.00 0.25 14.13
CA ALA A 207 -19.92 0.68 15.20
C ALA A 207 -20.54 -0.53 15.90
N GLN A 208 -21.03 -1.54 15.16
CA GLN A 208 -21.55 -2.79 15.73
C GLN A 208 -20.46 -3.55 16.53
N LEU A 209 -19.21 -3.55 16.07
CA LEU A 209 -18.09 -4.17 16.79
C LEU A 209 -17.85 -3.46 18.14
N SER A 210 -17.85 -2.13 18.12
CA SER A 210 -17.73 -1.28 19.32
C SER A 210 -18.87 -1.51 20.31
N ASP A 211 -20.13 -1.55 19.82
CA ASP A 211 -21.29 -1.86 20.65
C ASP A 211 -21.21 -3.24 21.31
N ALA A 212 -20.57 -4.19 20.62
CA ALA A 212 -20.32 -5.53 21.15
C ALA A 212 -19.14 -5.59 22.16
N GLY A 213 -18.42 -4.48 22.36
CA GLY A 213 -17.29 -4.39 23.27
C GLY A 213 -16.07 -5.20 22.80
N ILE A 214 -15.90 -5.39 21.49
CA ILE A 214 -14.79 -6.14 20.91
C ILE A 214 -13.69 -5.17 20.47
N PRO A 215 -12.43 -5.37 20.93
CA PRO A 215 -11.32 -4.48 20.58
C PRO A 215 -11.07 -4.42 19.08
N TYR A 216 -10.96 -3.20 18.57
CA TYR A 216 -10.56 -2.90 17.21
C TYR A 216 -9.23 -2.15 17.17
N ILE A 217 -8.22 -2.71 16.55
CA ILE A 217 -6.93 -2.06 16.34
C ILE A 217 -6.75 -1.76 14.86
N SER A 218 -6.38 -0.53 14.54
CA SER A 218 -5.99 -0.11 13.20
C SER A 218 -4.49 0.06 13.10
N LEU A 219 -3.86 -0.54 12.08
CA LEU A 219 -2.46 -0.33 11.73
C LEU A 219 -2.37 0.33 10.35
N CYS A 220 -1.95 1.58 10.31
CA CYS A 220 -1.68 2.33 9.08
C CYS A 220 -0.27 2.02 8.57
N THR A 221 -0.15 1.53 7.34
CA THR A 221 1.13 1.24 6.69
C THR A 221 1.31 2.10 5.44
N ASP A 222 2.50 2.10 4.84
CA ASP A 222 2.82 2.97 3.70
C ASP A 222 2.33 2.39 2.35
N PRO A 223 1.43 3.10 1.63
CA PRO A 223 0.63 4.25 2.00
C PRO A 223 -0.76 3.88 2.55
N THR A 224 -1.35 4.72 3.41
CA THR A 224 -2.76 4.65 3.81
C THR A 224 -3.40 6.00 3.51
N THR A 225 -4.23 6.08 2.44
CA THR A 225 -4.73 7.37 1.94
C THR A 225 -6.19 7.30 1.48
N GLY A 226 -6.78 8.47 1.25
CA GLY A 226 -8.09 8.65 0.63
C GLY A 226 -9.25 8.09 1.47
N GLY A 227 -10.18 7.39 0.82
CA GLY A 227 -11.34 6.80 1.48
C GLY A 227 -11.01 5.83 2.61
N THR A 228 -9.82 5.22 2.60
CA THR A 228 -9.37 4.31 3.65
C THR A 228 -9.15 5.05 4.97
N THR A 229 -8.45 6.20 4.94
CA THR A 229 -8.28 7.05 6.13
C THR A 229 -9.58 7.73 6.54
N ALA A 230 -10.45 8.06 5.58
CA ALA A 230 -11.76 8.64 5.88
C ALA A 230 -12.78 7.62 6.42
N SER A 231 -12.38 6.36 6.65
CA SER A 231 -13.24 5.31 7.19
C SER A 231 -12.46 4.43 8.17
N TYR A 232 -12.39 3.14 7.93
CA TYR A 232 -11.90 2.16 8.91
C TYR A 232 -10.48 2.41 9.44
N ALA A 233 -9.58 3.00 8.66
CA ALA A 233 -8.18 3.15 9.10
C ALA A 233 -7.98 4.14 10.27
N MET A 234 -8.96 5.02 10.52
CA MET A 234 -8.90 6.02 11.61
C MET A 234 -10.03 5.84 12.65
N LEU A 235 -10.66 4.67 12.68
CA LEU A 235 -11.77 4.36 13.58
C LEU A 235 -11.41 3.29 14.64
N GLY A 236 -10.11 3.00 14.80
CA GLY A 236 -9.64 2.04 15.81
C GLY A 236 -9.87 2.55 17.23
N ASP A 237 -10.11 1.63 18.18
CA ASP A 237 -9.95 1.94 19.61
C ASP A 237 -8.51 2.37 19.90
N VAL A 238 -7.56 1.85 19.09
CA VAL A 238 -6.17 2.28 19.03
C VAL A 238 -5.71 2.33 17.56
N ASN A 239 -5.11 3.45 17.17
CA ASN A 239 -4.60 3.71 15.83
C ASN A 239 -3.08 3.70 15.82
N PHE A 240 -2.48 2.70 15.22
CA PHE A 240 -1.05 2.57 15.03
C PHE A 240 -0.60 2.92 13.63
N ALA A 241 0.67 3.25 13.48
CA ALA A 241 1.32 3.33 12.18
C ALA A 241 2.73 2.70 12.21
N GLU A 242 3.21 2.27 11.04
CA GLU A 242 4.63 1.96 10.85
C GLU A 242 5.44 3.25 10.69
N PRO A 243 6.75 3.25 11.02
CA PRO A 243 7.62 4.41 10.83
C PRO A 243 7.62 4.90 9.38
N ASN A 244 7.63 6.21 9.20
CA ASN A 244 7.66 6.90 7.90
C ASN A 244 6.50 6.54 6.95
N ALA A 245 5.43 5.91 7.42
CA ALA A 245 4.26 5.61 6.60
C ALA A 245 3.57 6.90 6.15
N LEU A 246 3.15 6.95 4.88
CA LEU A 246 2.29 8.02 4.39
C LEU A 246 0.86 7.76 4.86
N VAL A 247 0.35 8.62 5.75
CA VAL A 247 -1.03 8.57 6.27
C VAL A 247 -1.70 9.91 5.98
N ALA A 248 -2.65 9.91 5.03
CA ALA A 248 -3.25 11.14 4.56
C ALA A 248 -4.63 10.91 3.95
N PHE A 249 -5.49 11.93 3.90
CA PHE A 249 -6.68 11.89 3.06
C PHE A 249 -6.29 12.20 1.60
N ALA A 250 -5.91 13.43 1.29
CA ALA A 250 -5.38 13.79 -0.02
C ALA A 250 -3.87 13.53 -0.05
N GLY A 251 -3.43 12.61 -0.89
CA GLY A 251 -1.99 12.32 -1.03
C GLY A 251 -1.20 13.50 -1.62
N PRO A 252 0.14 13.49 -1.51
CA PRO A 252 1.01 14.61 -1.94
C PRO A 252 0.79 15.04 -3.39
N ARG A 253 0.54 14.09 -4.29
CA ARG A 253 0.25 14.39 -5.70
C ARG A 253 -1.02 15.22 -5.86
N VAL A 254 -2.10 14.82 -5.17
CA VAL A 254 -3.40 15.53 -5.24
C VAL A 254 -3.25 16.94 -4.71
N VAL A 255 -2.55 17.11 -3.59
CA VAL A 255 -2.30 18.45 -3.01
C VAL A 255 -1.49 19.32 -3.99
N LYS A 256 -0.44 18.77 -4.58
CA LYS A 256 0.38 19.50 -5.57
C LYS A 256 -0.44 19.89 -6.79
N ASP A 257 -1.21 18.97 -7.37
CA ASP A 257 -2.04 19.21 -8.56
C ASP A 257 -3.13 20.27 -8.28
N THR A 258 -3.64 20.34 -7.03
CA THR A 258 -4.71 21.28 -6.64
C THR A 258 -4.16 22.67 -6.24
N THR A 259 -3.05 22.70 -5.52
CA THR A 259 -2.52 23.94 -4.92
C THR A 259 -1.36 24.56 -5.71
N GLY A 260 -0.75 23.80 -6.61
CA GLY A 260 0.47 24.16 -7.32
C GLY A 260 1.73 24.20 -6.42
N LYS A 261 1.64 23.70 -5.18
CA LYS A 261 2.74 23.74 -4.18
C LYS A 261 3.12 22.34 -3.74
N ASP A 262 4.40 22.14 -3.50
CA ASP A 262 4.92 20.94 -2.85
C ASP A 262 4.64 20.99 -1.34
N LEU A 263 4.41 19.81 -0.74
CA LEU A 263 4.24 19.70 0.70
C LEU A 263 5.58 19.89 1.42
N PRO A 264 5.57 20.45 2.65
CA PRO A 264 6.75 20.51 3.49
C PRO A 264 7.35 19.12 3.73
N PRO A 265 8.67 19.00 3.91
CA PRO A 265 9.31 17.73 4.28
C PRO A 265 8.68 17.15 5.55
N GLY A 266 8.38 15.84 5.53
CA GLY A 266 7.79 15.14 6.68
C GLY A 266 6.27 15.30 6.82
N PHE A 267 5.64 16.22 6.09
CA PHE A 267 4.18 16.39 6.14
C PHE A 267 3.46 15.09 5.70
N GLN A 268 2.40 14.72 6.40
CA GLN A 268 1.64 13.48 6.19
C GLN A 268 2.41 12.17 6.50
N LYS A 269 3.62 12.25 7.05
CA LYS A 269 4.28 11.05 7.58
C LYS A 269 3.71 10.67 8.92
N SER A 270 3.82 9.39 9.27
CA SER A 270 3.29 8.86 10.54
C SER A 270 3.77 9.64 11.76
N GLU A 271 5.01 10.14 11.76
CA GLU A 271 5.58 10.97 12.81
C GLU A 271 4.82 12.29 12.95
N PHE A 272 4.59 12.97 11.82
CA PHE A 272 3.80 14.20 11.79
C PHE A 272 2.36 13.97 12.26
N VAL A 273 1.74 12.87 11.81
CA VAL A 273 0.35 12.51 12.14
C VAL A 273 0.22 12.16 13.63
N LEU A 274 1.23 11.51 14.22
CA LEU A 274 1.32 11.23 15.64
C LEU A 274 1.43 12.53 16.47
N GLU A 275 2.31 13.45 16.09
CA GLU A 275 2.48 14.76 16.76
C GLU A 275 1.19 15.58 16.78
N HIS A 276 0.33 15.40 15.76
CA HIS A 276 -0.96 16.07 15.67
C HIS A 276 -2.13 15.30 16.31
N GLY A 277 -1.85 14.21 17.02
CA GLY A 277 -2.85 13.48 17.82
C GLY A 277 -3.80 12.58 17.06
N PHE A 278 -3.49 12.23 15.80
CA PHE A 278 -4.31 11.32 15.00
C PHE A 278 -3.88 9.86 15.12
N LEU A 279 -2.72 9.59 15.70
CA LEU A 279 -2.23 8.24 15.99
C LEU A 279 -1.91 8.13 17.47
N ASP A 280 -2.04 6.92 18.02
CA ASP A 280 -1.69 6.62 19.40
C ASP A 280 -0.23 6.22 19.52
N ARG A 281 0.31 5.54 18.52
CA ARG A 281 1.70 5.09 18.52
C ARG A 281 2.24 4.73 17.15
N ILE A 282 3.55 4.93 16.94
CA ILE A 282 4.33 4.36 15.86
C ILE A 282 5.01 3.09 16.35
N ILE A 283 4.88 1.99 15.62
CA ILE A 283 5.41 0.68 15.99
C ILE A 283 6.29 0.13 14.87
N GLU A 284 7.55 -0.14 15.21
CA GLU A 284 8.43 -0.90 14.32
C GLU A 284 7.93 -2.33 14.15
N ARG A 285 8.00 -2.85 12.93
CA ARG A 285 7.46 -4.16 12.56
C ARG A 285 8.00 -5.30 13.39
N LYS A 286 9.29 -5.26 13.76
CA LYS A 286 9.92 -6.25 14.66
C LYS A 286 9.26 -6.36 16.04
N ASN A 287 8.62 -5.28 16.51
CA ASN A 287 7.93 -5.22 17.79
C ASN A 287 6.41 -5.39 17.67
N LEU A 288 5.89 -5.47 16.42
CA LEU A 288 4.46 -5.37 16.13
C LEU A 288 3.63 -6.43 16.86
N LYS A 289 3.99 -7.71 16.72
CA LYS A 289 3.27 -8.82 17.36
C LYS A 289 3.17 -8.66 18.87
N LYS A 290 4.28 -8.29 19.54
CA LYS A 290 4.34 -8.08 21.00
C LYS A 290 3.48 -6.90 21.42
N GLN A 291 3.58 -5.77 20.73
CA GLN A 291 2.84 -4.56 21.08
C GLN A 291 1.33 -4.75 20.87
N LEU A 292 0.92 -5.35 19.75
CA LEU A 292 -0.49 -5.64 19.49
C LEU A 292 -1.11 -6.48 20.62
N ASN A 293 -0.45 -7.57 21.02
CA ASN A 293 -0.96 -8.42 22.07
C ASN A 293 -1.04 -7.71 23.42
N LEU A 294 -0.06 -6.85 23.74
CA LEU A 294 -0.09 -6.03 24.97
C LEU A 294 -1.32 -5.11 24.99
N TYR A 295 -1.59 -4.41 23.87
CA TYR A 295 -2.73 -3.50 23.81
C TYR A 295 -4.07 -4.24 23.82
N ILE A 296 -4.17 -5.40 23.15
CA ILE A 296 -5.36 -6.26 23.23
C ILE A 296 -5.63 -6.64 24.69
N ASP A 297 -4.62 -7.07 25.44
CA ASP A 297 -4.75 -7.42 26.86
C ASP A 297 -5.19 -6.23 27.70
N LEU A 298 -4.62 -5.06 27.49
CA LEU A 298 -5.00 -3.84 28.20
C LEU A 298 -6.45 -3.47 27.95
N ILE A 299 -6.91 -3.49 26.70
CA ILE A 299 -8.30 -3.12 26.33
C ILE A 299 -9.29 -4.14 26.90
N GLN A 300 -9.00 -5.43 26.79
CA GLN A 300 -9.90 -6.49 27.28
C GLN A 300 -10.02 -6.51 28.82
N ASN A 301 -8.99 -6.06 29.54
CA ASN A 301 -8.99 -6.01 31.01
C ASN A 301 -9.50 -4.67 31.56
N LEU A 302 -9.75 -3.67 30.71
CA LEU A 302 -10.36 -2.43 31.17
C LEU A 302 -11.86 -2.64 31.48
N PRO A 303 -12.38 -2.04 32.58
CA PRO A 303 -13.80 -2.09 32.88
C PRO A 303 -14.58 -1.39 31.76
N ILE A 304 -15.58 -2.09 31.21
CA ILE A 304 -16.48 -1.52 30.18
C ILE A 304 -17.11 -0.28 30.79
N ARG A 305 -16.80 0.90 30.24
CA ARG A 305 -17.53 2.12 30.57
C ARG A 305 -18.94 1.97 29.98
N LYS A 306 -19.94 1.79 30.88
CA LYS A 306 -21.36 1.81 30.51
C LYS A 306 -21.77 3.23 30.13
#